data_42d1babab9b4a5e860feecf2b0e0bd9a
#
_entry.id   42d1babab9b4a5e860feecf2b0e0bd9a
#
_cell.length_a   1.000
_cell.length_b   1.000
_cell.length_c   1.000
_cell.angle_alpha   90.00
_cell.angle_beta   90.00
_cell.angle_gamma   90.00
#
_symmetry.space_group_name_H-M   'P 1'
#
loop_
_entity.id
_entity.type
_entity.pdbx_description
1 polymer ?
#
loop_
_entity_poly.entity_id
_entity_poly.type
_entity_poly.pdbx_seq_one_letter_code
_entity_poly.pdbx_strand_id
1 'polypeptide(L)'
;RVTIAAGYQALLDARRVGEANRAVGRLVSAKPYETADGVARLLADRDALKAERTQLRKTLVDLKATLLDATPGALLLFEDGMTPDELRHFTLTLTERRENTVAVFSDGRFCIGRASGDVRALTKALTAAFHGRGGGSAVLTQGTVDAAPDALARFLHKHPDFI
;
A
#
# COMPACT_ATOMS: atom_id res chain seq x y z
N ARG A 1 23.43 -32.04 -8.21
CA ARG A 1 24.86 -31.91 -7.88
C ARG A 1 25.08 -32.59 -6.53
N VAL A 2 25.90 -33.62 -6.45
CA VAL A 2 26.22 -34.32 -5.20
C VAL A 2 27.59 -33.83 -4.78
N THR A 3 27.72 -33.38 -3.54
CA THR A 3 29.00 -33.00 -2.92
C THR A 3 29.36 -34.06 -1.90
N ILE A 4 30.53 -34.65 -2.02
CA ILE A 4 31.05 -35.65 -1.07
C ILE A 4 32.15 -35.01 -0.25
N ALA A 5 32.01 -35.01 1.06
CA ALA A 5 33.04 -34.61 2.00
C ALA A 5 33.43 -35.82 2.87
N ALA A 6 34.73 -36.01 3.16
CA ALA A 6 35.23 -37.11 3.96
C ALA A 6 36.24 -36.63 5.00
N GLY A 7 36.42 -37.41 6.05
CA GLY A 7 37.44 -37.17 7.10
C GLY A 7 37.20 -35.86 7.88
N TYR A 8 38.26 -35.16 8.18
CA TYR A 8 38.24 -33.94 9.00
C TYR A 8 37.36 -32.82 8.40
N GLN A 9 37.34 -32.69 7.06
CA GLN A 9 36.52 -31.70 6.37
C GLN A 9 35.01 -31.92 6.60
N ALA A 10 34.58 -33.17 6.56
CA ALA A 10 33.19 -33.52 6.88
C ALA A 10 32.78 -33.13 8.30
N LEU A 11 33.71 -33.28 9.27
CA LEU A 11 33.47 -32.85 10.66
C LEU A 11 33.36 -31.32 10.79
N LEU A 12 34.22 -30.58 10.09
CA LEU A 12 34.18 -29.11 10.07
C LEU A 12 32.86 -28.61 9.48
N ASP A 13 32.41 -29.19 8.38
CA ASP A 13 31.18 -28.82 7.72
C ASP A 13 29.94 -29.15 8.60
N ALA A 14 29.95 -30.30 9.26
CA ALA A 14 28.89 -30.67 10.21
C ALA A 14 28.84 -29.71 11.42
N ARG A 15 29.99 -29.28 11.95
CA ARG A 15 30.04 -28.26 13.01
C ARG A 15 29.49 -26.92 12.56
N ARG A 16 29.87 -26.44 11.38
CA ARG A 16 29.38 -25.20 10.77
C ARG A 16 27.85 -25.21 10.62
N VAL A 17 27.31 -26.30 10.06
CA VAL A 17 25.86 -26.48 9.90
C VAL A 17 25.18 -26.49 11.26
N GLY A 18 25.73 -27.23 12.24
CA GLY A 18 25.18 -27.28 13.58
C GLY A 18 25.20 -25.92 14.30
N GLU A 19 26.24 -25.11 14.12
CA GLU A 19 26.33 -23.76 14.68
C GLU A 19 25.30 -22.81 14.02
N ALA A 20 25.17 -22.87 12.69
CA ALA A 20 24.17 -22.10 11.97
C ALA A 20 22.75 -22.47 12.42
N ASN A 21 22.45 -23.77 12.53
CA ASN A 21 21.15 -24.24 13.00
C ASN A 21 20.85 -23.81 14.46
N ARG A 22 21.84 -23.87 15.35
CA ARG A 22 21.69 -23.34 16.72
C ARG A 22 21.44 -21.82 16.74
N ALA A 23 22.08 -21.08 15.82
CA ALA A 23 21.84 -19.64 15.69
C ALA A 23 20.39 -19.35 15.25
N VAL A 24 19.87 -20.09 14.26
CA VAL A 24 18.45 -20.00 13.84
C VAL A 24 17.53 -20.39 15.01
N GLY A 25 17.84 -21.50 15.72
CA GLY A 25 17.05 -21.93 16.87
C GLY A 25 16.90 -20.85 17.95
N ARG A 26 17.97 -20.09 18.21
CA ARG A 26 17.91 -18.96 19.16
C ARG A 26 16.98 -17.84 18.68
N LEU A 27 16.97 -17.54 17.36
CA LEU A 27 16.13 -16.49 16.79
C LEU A 27 14.64 -16.84 16.84
N VAL A 28 14.31 -18.11 16.64
CA VAL A 28 12.91 -18.60 16.62
C VAL A 28 12.49 -19.30 17.93
N SER A 29 13.32 -19.23 18.98
CA SER A 29 13.07 -19.85 20.28
C SER A 29 12.76 -21.35 20.18
N ALA A 30 13.50 -22.07 19.32
CA ALA A 30 13.31 -23.49 19.06
C ALA A 30 14.58 -24.30 19.34
N LYS A 31 14.42 -25.58 19.70
CA LYS A 31 15.52 -26.51 19.81
C LYS A 31 16.15 -26.83 18.44
N PRO A 32 17.39 -27.32 18.38
CA PRO A 32 18.09 -27.55 17.09
C PRO A 32 17.34 -28.46 16.11
N TYR A 33 16.53 -29.39 16.57
CA TYR A 33 15.74 -30.29 15.71
C TYR A 33 14.32 -29.78 15.40
N GLU A 34 13.93 -28.64 16.00
CA GLU A 34 12.61 -28.00 15.87
C GLU A 34 12.71 -26.65 15.13
N THR A 35 13.89 -26.33 14.60
CA THR A 35 14.11 -25.02 13.94
C THR A 35 13.23 -24.81 12.71
N ALA A 36 12.97 -25.88 11.95
CA ALA A 36 12.08 -25.81 10.78
C ALA A 36 10.64 -25.45 11.20
N ASP A 37 10.14 -26.09 12.27
CA ASP A 37 8.80 -25.80 12.81
C ASP A 37 8.74 -24.40 13.42
N GLY A 38 9.82 -23.93 14.06
CA GLY A 38 9.95 -22.57 14.55
C GLY A 38 9.86 -21.53 13.43
N VAL A 39 10.55 -21.77 12.33
CA VAL A 39 10.48 -20.90 11.13
C VAL A 39 9.08 -20.97 10.49
N ALA A 40 8.49 -22.16 10.38
CA ALA A 40 7.14 -22.32 9.84
C ALA A 40 6.10 -21.53 10.66
N ARG A 41 6.16 -21.59 11.98
CA ARG A 41 5.31 -20.77 12.87
C ARG A 41 5.53 -19.27 12.64
N LEU A 42 6.78 -18.81 12.61
CA LEU A 42 7.09 -17.39 12.36
C LEU A 42 6.53 -16.90 11.03
N LEU A 43 6.60 -17.73 9.98
CA LEU A 43 6.01 -17.40 8.68
C LEU A 43 4.49 -17.35 8.75
N ALA A 44 3.85 -18.28 9.43
CA ALA A 44 2.40 -18.28 9.63
C ALA A 44 1.92 -17.06 10.42
N ASP A 45 2.59 -16.73 11.53
CA ASP A 45 2.30 -15.55 12.34
C ASP A 45 2.47 -14.23 11.53
N ARG A 46 3.55 -14.15 10.74
CA ARG A 46 3.75 -13.01 9.82
C ARG A 46 2.59 -12.85 8.84
N ASP A 47 2.14 -13.95 8.25
CA ASP A 47 1.07 -13.89 7.24
C ASP A 47 -0.29 -13.58 7.89
N ALA A 48 -0.56 -14.11 9.08
CA ALA A 48 -1.72 -13.75 9.89
C ALA A 48 -1.73 -12.26 10.24
N LEU A 49 -0.61 -11.72 10.74
CA LEU A 49 -0.47 -10.30 11.08
C LEU A 49 -0.61 -9.39 9.84
N LYS A 50 -0.12 -9.83 8.67
CA LYS A 50 -0.33 -9.09 7.42
C LYS A 50 -1.80 -9.04 7.02
N ALA A 51 -2.51 -10.17 7.14
CA ALA A 51 -3.94 -10.25 6.84
C ALA A 51 -4.76 -9.37 7.80
N GLU A 52 -4.47 -9.45 9.11
CA GLU A 52 -5.11 -8.61 10.13
C GLU A 52 -4.88 -7.11 9.87
N ARG A 53 -3.63 -6.73 9.60
CA ARG A 53 -3.30 -5.33 9.25
C ARG A 53 -4.10 -4.85 8.04
N THR A 54 -4.20 -5.69 7.00
CA THR A 54 -4.96 -5.34 5.79
C THR A 54 -6.45 -5.18 6.10
N GLN A 55 -7.00 -6.05 6.94
CA GLN A 55 -8.40 -5.96 7.34
C GLN A 55 -8.68 -4.72 8.20
N LEU A 56 -7.83 -4.42 9.19
CA LEU A 56 -7.95 -3.23 10.02
C LEU A 56 -7.86 -1.94 9.19
N ARG A 57 -6.97 -1.90 8.18
CA ARG A 57 -6.88 -0.76 7.26
C ARG A 57 -8.14 -0.59 6.42
N LYS A 58 -8.74 -1.67 5.91
CA LYS A 58 -10.02 -1.60 5.21
C LYS A 58 -11.13 -1.04 6.10
N THR A 59 -11.25 -1.56 7.32
CA THR A 59 -12.24 -1.07 8.29
C THR A 59 -12.04 0.42 8.59
N LEU A 60 -10.79 0.86 8.75
CA LEU A 60 -10.47 2.27 8.97
C LEU A 60 -10.88 3.15 7.77
N VAL A 61 -10.63 2.68 6.55
CA VAL A 61 -11.04 3.35 5.31
C VAL A 61 -12.57 3.49 5.25
N ASP A 62 -13.30 2.42 5.54
CA ASP A 62 -14.77 2.42 5.52
C ASP A 62 -15.36 3.37 6.58
N LEU A 63 -14.78 3.39 7.78
CA LEU A 63 -15.17 4.32 8.84
C LEU A 63 -14.88 5.79 8.45
N LYS A 64 -13.69 6.07 7.90
CA LYS A 64 -13.35 7.41 7.39
C LYS A 64 -14.33 7.84 6.28
N ALA A 65 -14.64 6.95 5.34
CA ALA A 65 -15.59 7.23 4.27
C ALA A 65 -16.97 7.61 4.83
N THR A 66 -17.45 6.88 5.84
CA THR A 66 -18.73 7.18 6.50
C THR A 66 -18.73 8.55 7.18
N LEU A 67 -17.64 8.94 7.84
CA LEU A 67 -17.51 10.26 8.49
C LEU A 67 -17.50 11.40 7.45
N LEU A 68 -16.97 11.15 6.27
CA LEU A 68 -16.83 12.14 5.20
C LEU A 68 -18.10 12.26 4.32
N ASP A 69 -19.06 11.34 4.41
CA ASP A 69 -20.30 11.35 3.62
C ASP A 69 -21.07 12.67 3.76
N ALA A 70 -21.03 13.31 4.91
CA ALA A 70 -21.74 14.56 5.19
C ALA A 70 -21.04 15.83 4.64
N THR A 71 -19.84 15.73 4.08
CA THR A 71 -19.09 16.90 3.57
C THR A 71 -19.61 17.28 2.19
N PRO A 72 -20.21 18.45 1.95
CA PRO A 72 -20.71 18.85 0.65
C PRO A 72 -19.58 19.20 -0.33
N GLY A 73 -19.84 19.06 -1.64
CA GLY A 73 -18.91 19.46 -2.69
C GLY A 73 -17.80 18.45 -2.99
N ALA A 74 -16.82 18.88 -3.78
CA ALA A 74 -15.66 18.09 -4.13
C ALA A 74 -14.79 17.81 -2.89
N LEU A 75 -14.23 16.62 -2.82
CA LEU A 75 -13.46 16.18 -1.66
C LEU A 75 -11.98 16.02 -2.02
N LEU A 76 -11.13 16.70 -1.27
CA LEU A 76 -9.69 16.59 -1.36
C LEU A 76 -9.13 16.06 -0.05
N LEU A 77 -8.41 14.95 -0.12
CA LEU A 77 -7.80 14.30 1.02
C LEU A 77 -6.30 14.05 0.81
N PHE A 78 -5.55 14.23 1.89
CA PHE A 78 -4.14 13.84 1.98
C PHE A 78 -4.00 12.81 3.09
N GLU A 79 -3.53 11.63 2.75
CA GLU A 79 -3.36 10.49 3.66
C GLU A 79 -1.93 9.97 3.56
N ASP A 80 -1.38 9.48 4.64
CA ASP A 80 -0.01 8.95 4.66
C ASP A 80 -0.01 7.41 4.68
N GLY A 81 0.98 6.82 4.04
CA GLY A 81 1.27 5.39 4.13
C GLY A 81 0.24 4.46 3.50
N MET A 82 -0.57 4.95 2.54
CA MET A 82 -1.48 4.08 1.79
C MET A 82 -0.74 3.33 0.68
N THR A 83 -1.03 2.05 0.55
CA THR A 83 -0.66 1.29 -0.65
C THR A 83 -1.50 1.73 -1.85
N PRO A 84 -1.06 1.50 -3.10
CA PRO A 84 -1.84 1.83 -4.29
C PRO A 84 -3.25 1.22 -4.29
N ASP A 85 -3.38 -0.01 -3.79
CA ASP A 85 -4.66 -0.71 -3.71
C ASP A 85 -5.59 -0.08 -2.65
N GLU A 86 -5.04 0.29 -1.49
CA GLU A 86 -5.78 1.00 -0.44
C GLU A 86 -6.24 2.37 -0.92
N LEU A 87 -5.36 3.13 -1.57
CA LEU A 87 -5.67 4.44 -2.13
C LEU A 87 -6.80 4.35 -3.16
N ARG A 88 -6.71 3.37 -4.06
CA ARG A 88 -7.76 3.09 -5.05
C ARG A 88 -9.07 2.69 -4.38
N HIS A 89 -9.05 1.77 -3.44
CA HIS A 89 -10.24 1.30 -2.73
C HIS A 89 -10.92 2.46 -1.98
N PHE A 90 -10.16 3.27 -1.27
CA PHE A 90 -10.67 4.43 -0.55
C PHE A 90 -11.35 5.44 -1.48
N THR A 91 -10.68 5.79 -2.58
CA THR A 91 -11.25 6.71 -3.57
C THR A 91 -12.54 6.15 -4.18
N LEU A 92 -12.58 4.86 -4.52
CA LEU A 92 -13.79 4.21 -5.05
C LEU A 92 -14.94 4.25 -4.04
N THR A 93 -14.69 3.86 -2.79
CA THR A 93 -15.70 3.86 -1.72
C THR A 93 -16.30 5.25 -1.50
N LEU A 94 -15.46 6.30 -1.55
CA LEU A 94 -15.93 7.67 -1.46
C LEU A 94 -16.71 8.10 -2.71
N THR A 95 -16.26 7.72 -3.90
CA THR A 95 -16.89 8.06 -5.18
C THR A 95 -18.27 7.42 -5.34
N GLU A 96 -18.47 6.19 -4.84
CA GLU A 96 -19.78 5.50 -4.87
C GLU A 96 -20.84 6.19 -4.00
N ARG A 97 -20.42 6.93 -3.00
CA ARG A 97 -21.30 7.63 -2.04
C ARG A 97 -21.53 9.11 -2.38
N ARG A 98 -20.88 9.62 -3.43
CA ARG A 98 -20.86 11.05 -3.76
C ARG A 98 -20.94 11.27 -5.26
N GLU A 99 -21.64 12.33 -5.66
CA GLU A 99 -21.70 12.74 -7.07
C GLU A 99 -20.52 13.61 -7.49
N ASN A 100 -19.88 14.27 -6.51
CA ASN A 100 -18.78 15.20 -6.75
C ASN A 100 -17.44 14.49 -6.89
N THR A 101 -16.46 15.20 -7.45
CA THR A 101 -15.10 14.70 -7.62
C THR A 101 -14.44 14.43 -6.26
N VAL A 102 -13.81 13.28 -6.16
CA VAL A 102 -12.98 12.89 -5.01
C VAL A 102 -11.53 12.78 -5.47
N ALA A 103 -10.62 13.47 -4.81
CA ALA A 103 -9.18 13.37 -5.03
C ALA A 103 -8.49 12.98 -3.73
N VAL A 104 -7.79 11.88 -3.73
CA VAL A 104 -7.01 11.38 -2.58
C VAL A 104 -5.55 11.27 -2.98
N PHE A 105 -4.69 11.79 -2.13
CA PHE A 105 -3.23 11.77 -2.30
C PHE A 105 -2.58 11.01 -1.15
N SER A 106 -1.54 10.24 -1.45
CA SER A 106 -0.71 9.55 -0.46
C SER A 106 0.70 9.36 -0.98
N ASP A 107 1.69 9.87 -0.26
CA ASP A 107 3.13 9.66 -0.54
C ASP A 107 3.51 9.90 -2.02
N GLY A 108 3.07 11.01 -2.60
CA GLY A 108 3.33 11.35 -3.99
C GLY A 108 2.50 10.56 -5.01
N ARG A 109 1.56 9.73 -4.56
CA ARG A 109 0.56 9.05 -5.40
C ARG A 109 -0.77 9.78 -5.30
N PHE A 110 -1.59 9.63 -6.34
CA PHE A 110 -2.96 10.13 -6.32
C PHE A 110 -3.94 9.12 -6.91
N CYS A 111 -5.17 9.22 -6.47
CA CYS A 111 -6.31 8.61 -7.12
C CYS A 111 -7.46 9.63 -7.16
N ILE A 112 -8.04 9.84 -8.34
CA ILE A 112 -9.13 10.79 -8.55
C ILE A 112 -10.30 10.03 -9.14
N GLY A 113 -11.48 10.20 -8.54
CA GLY A 113 -12.71 9.54 -8.96
C GLY A 113 -13.90 10.48 -9.00
N ARG A 114 -14.89 10.14 -9.85
CA ARG A 114 -16.20 10.77 -9.94
C ARG A 114 -17.22 9.75 -10.42
N ALA A 115 -18.35 9.65 -9.75
CA ALA A 115 -19.38 8.65 -10.07
C ALA A 115 -19.94 8.84 -11.48
N SER A 116 -20.22 10.07 -11.86
CA SER A 116 -20.70 10.45 -13.20
C SER A 116 -19.87 11.62 -13.73
N GLY A 117 -19.12 11.37 -14.80
CA GLY A 117 -18.26 12.40 -15.43
C GLY A 117 -16.96 11.84 -15.97
N ASP A 118 -16.06 12.74 -16.35
CA ASP A 118 -14.76 12.39 -16.92
C ASP A 118 -13.63 13.12 -16.18
N VAL A 119 -12.89 12.39 -15.36
CA VAL A 119 -11.76 12.91 -14.58
C VAL A 119 -10.42 12.89 -15.35
N ARG A 120 -10.40 12.45 -16.62
CA ARG A 120 -9.15 12.35 -17.40
C ARG A 120 -8.57 13.71 -17.75
N ALA A 121 -9.42 14.71 -18.02
CA ALA A 121 -8.99 16.07 -18.31
C ALA A 121 -8.28 16.70 -17.09
N LEU A 122 -8.89 16.58 -15.91
CA LEU A 122 -8.32 17.00 -14.62
C LEU A 122 -6.98 16.29 -14.35
N THR A 123 -6.92 14.98 -14.56
CA THR A 123 -5.68 14.20 -14.36
C THR A 123 -4.58 14.64 -15.32
N LYS A 124 -4.91 14.88 -16.58
CA LYS A 124 -3.95 15.37 -17.58
C LYS A 124 -3.41 16.74 -17.20
N ALA A 125 -4.27 17.65 -16.76
CA ALA A 125 -3.86 18.97 -16.28
C ALA A 125 -2.98 18.88 -15.03
N LEU A 126 -3.34 18.03 -14.06
CA LEU A 126 -2.57 17.79 -12.83
C LEU A 126 -1.17 17.24 -13.14
N THR A 127 -1.09 16.19 -13.95
CA THR A 127 0.20 15.57 -14.30
C THR A 127 1.09 16.48 -15.13
N ALA A 128 0.52 17.33 -16.00
CA ALA A 128 1.27 18.34 -16.76
C ALA A 128 1.82 19.44 -15.84
N ALA A 129 1.02 19.91 -14.87
CA ALA A 129 1.41 20.99 -13.96
C ALA A 129 2.52 20.56 -12.98
N PHE A 130 2.55 19.31 -12.57
CA PHE A 130 3.44 18.80 -11.51
C PHE A 130 4.38 17.68 -12.00
N HIS A 131 4.67 17.62 -13.29
CA HIS A 131 5.60 16.65 -13.89
C HIS A 131 5.30 15.19 -13.50
N GLY A 132 4.01 14.90 -13.28
CA GLY A 132 3.54 13.59 -12.84
C GLY A 132 3.29 12.62 -14.00
N ARG A 133 2.87 11.43 -13.63
CA ARG A 133 2.40 10.41 -14.57
C ARG A 133 1.11 9.80 -14.04
N GLY A 134 0.15 9.57 -14.90
CA GLY A 134 -1.10 8.98 -14.48
C GLY A 134 -2.04 8.73 -15.66
N GLY A 135 -3.12 8.03 -15.36
CA GLY A 135 -4.16 7.70 -16.31
C GLY A 135 -5.18 6.76 -15.71
N GLY A 136 -6.17 6.37 -16.51
CA GLY A 136 -7.23 5.49 -16.09
C GLY A 136 -8.47 5.62 -16.97
N SER A 137 -9.61 5.26 -16.39
CA SER A 137 -10.93 5.38 -17.02
C SER A 137 -11.50 6.80 -16.87
N ALA A 138 -12.67 7.06 -17.49
CA ALA A 138 -13.36 8.33 -17.30
C ALA A 138 -13.76 8.56 -15.84
N VAL A 139 -14.14 7.52 -15.12
CA VAL A 139 -14.66 7.61 -13.75
C VAL A 139 -13.59 7.51 -12.67
N LEU A 140 -12.41 6.97 -12.99
CA LEU A 140 -11.31 6.79 -12.03
C LEU A 140 -9.96 6.85 -12.71
N THR A 141 -9.09 7.72 -12.20
CA THR A 141 -7.70 7.84 -12.63
C THR A 141 -6.76 7.72 -11.44
N GLN A 142 -5.54 7.31 -11.70
CA GLN A 142 -4.50 7.17 -10.68
C GLN A 142 -3.13 7.49 -11.26
N GLY A 143 -2.20 7.86 -10.41
CA GLY A 143 -0.85 8.17 -10.85
C GLY A 143 0.05 8.64 -9.73
N THR A 144 1.11 9.34 -10.15
CA THR A 144 2.10 9.95 -9.26
C THR A 144 2.32 11.40 -9.63
N VAL A 145 2.55 12.24 -8.62
CA VAL A 145 2.93 13.65 -8.77
C VAL A 145 3.99 13.99 -7.72
N ASP A 146 4.86 14.92 -8.05
CA ASP A 146 5.88 15.43 -7.12
C ASP A 146 5.56 16.89 -6.79
N ALA A 147 4.71 17.07 -5.79
CA ALA A 147 4.30 18.41 -5.35
C ALA A 147 3.86 18.41 -3.88
N ALA A 148 4.05 19.53 -3.21
CA ALA A 148 3.58 19.74 -1.86
C ALA A 148 2.04 19.77 -1.79
N PRO A 149 1.43 19.28 -0.70
CA PRO A 149 -0.02 19.26 -0.50
C PRO A 149 -0.71 20.61 -0.76
N ASP A 150 -0.11 21.71 -0.30
CA ASP A 150 -0.66 23.06 -0.49
C ASP A 150 -0.71 23.49 -1.96
N ALA A 151 0.27 23.07 -2.77
CA ALA A 151 0.31 23.36 -4.20
C ALA A 151 -0.77 22.56 -4.94
N LEU A 152 -0.94 21.30 -4.60
CA LEU A 152 -1.99 20.42 -5.12
C LEU A 152 -3.39 20.95 -4.76
N ALA A 153 -3.60 21.34 -3.51
CA ALA A 153 -4.86 21.92 -3.06
C ALA A 153 -5.22 23.19 -3.84
N ARG A 154 -4.28 24.13 -3.95
CA ARG A 154 -4.49 25.39 -4.71
C ARG A 154 -4.78 25.14 -6.18
N PHE A 155 -4.13 24.16 -6.79
CA PHE A 155 -4.37 23.80 -8.18
C PHE A 155 -5.78 23.22 -8.36
N LEU A 156 -6.16 22.23 -7.55
CA LEU A 156 -7.45 21.56 -7.65
C LEU A 156 -8.63 22.49 -7.38
N HIS A 157 -8.55 23.33 -6.34
CA HIS A 157 -9.62 24.31 -6.05
C HIS A 157 -9.81 25.38 -7.12
N LYS A 158 -8.85 25.58 -8.02
CA LYS A 158 -8.98 26.49 -9.16
C LYS A 158 -9.45 25.78 -10.43
N HIS A 159 -9.46 24.47 -10.46
CA HIS A 159 -9.77 23.70 -11.66
C HIS A 159 -11.28 23.47 -11.78
N PRO A 160 -11.92 23.85 -12.89
CA PRO A 160 -13.39 23.77 -13.04
C PRO A 160 -13.92 22.34 -12.96
N ASP A 161 -13.14 21.35 -13.39
CA ASP A 161 -13.56 19.93 -13.35
C ASP A 161 -13.44 19.30 -11.95
N PHE A 162 -12.89 20.01 -10.98
CA PHE A 162 -12.79 19.53 -9.60
C PHE A 162 -13.97 19.96 -8.74
N ILE A 163 -14.51 21.15 -8.99
CA ILE A 163 -15.59 21.80 -8.20
C ILE A 163 -16.96 21.14 -8.44
#